data_f34954e06b9e1785547a0ad0afe401cb
#
_entry.id   f34954e06b9e1785547a0ad0afe401cb
#
_cell.length_a   1.000
_cell.length_b   1.000
_cell.length_c   1.000
_cell.angle_alpha   90.00
_cell.angle_beta   90.00
_cell.angle_gamma   90.00
#
_symmetry.space_group_name_H-M   'P 1'
#
loop_
_entity.id
_entity.type
_entity.pdbx_description
1 polymer ?
#
loop_
_entity_poly.entity_id
_entity_poly.type
_entity_poly.pdbx_seq_one_letter_code
_entity_poly.pdbx_strand_id
1 'polypeptide(L)'
;MGPFAAMMIMQGISTVMNHQGQQAAAAAQRAWKYKKDLAIKSRLNLQYGQARQAFADTNIMRGRNLEIKADAGVSVALQKMKAASAMKASGLAQGQSTDGLLRQAQNTILQGHNKFLKDMEMRASQLDYRDREIQQGMDMAFLNAKAQIAGTSYQKGPGIMGLAMGLGQGYMDAKAFDAKMDGDWS
;
A
#
# COMPACT_ATOMS: atom_id res chain seq x y z
N MET A 1 54.96 -20.18 -33.37
CA MET A 1 54.33 -19.14 -32.57
C MET A 1 55.08 -19.07 -31.26
N GLY A 2 55.62 -17.93 -30.91
CA GLY A 2 56.37 -17.77 -29.66
C GLY A 2 55.45 -17.78 -28.41
N PRO A 3 55.97 -18.10 -27.24
CA PRO A 3 55.21 -18.19 -25.99
C PRO A 3 54.45 -16.89 -25.66
N PHE A 4 54.94 -15.75 -26.09
CA PHE A 4 54.30 -14.45 -25.99
C PHE A 4 52.93 -14.39 -26.74
N ALA A 5 52.90 -14.87 -27.99
CA ALA A 5 51.67 -14.85 -28.77
C ALA A 5 50.59 -15.76 -28.17
N ALA A 6 50.98 -16.93 -27.65
CA ALA A 6 50.05 -17.84 -26.96
C ALA A 6 49.46 -17.24 -25.66
N MET A 7 50.28 -16.54 -24.88
CA MET A 7 49.87 -15.88 -23.65
C MET A 7 48.91 -14.71 -23.92
N MET A 8 49.17 -13.88 -24.94
CA MET A 8 48.30 -12.81 -25.39
C MET A 8 46.92 -13.31 -25.82
N ILE A 9 46.88 -14.42 -26.58
CA ILE A 9 45.62 -15.02 -27.02
C ILE A 9 44.83 -15.54 -25.81
N MET A 10 45.47 -16.28 -24.90
CA MET A 10 44.80 -16.77 -23.69
C MET A 10 44.26 -15.65 -22.81
N GLN A 11 45.02 -14.57 -22.56
CA GLN A 11 44.58 -13.43 -21.81
C GLN A 11 43.44 -12.67 -22.50
N GLY A 12 43.52 -12.50 -23.82
CA GLY A 12 42.45 -11.91 -24.62
C GLY A 12 41.14 -12.70 -24.51
N ILE A 13 41.21 -14.02 -24.64
CA ILE A 13 40.04 -14.91 -24.50
C ILE A 13 39.46 -14.83 -23.09
N SER A 14 40.29 -14.92 -22.06
CA SER A 14 39.81 -14.85 -20.65
C SER A 14 39.17 -13.52 -20.33
N THR A 15 39.70 -12.41 -20.85
CA THR A 15 39.13 -11.06 -20.63
C THR A 15 37.77 -10.93 -21.33
N VAL A 16 37.64 -11.43 -22.56
CA VAL A 16 36.37 -11.44 -23.31
C VAL A 16 35.33 -12.31 -22.60
N MET A 17 35.70 -13.52 -22.16
CA MET A 17 34.79 -14.41 -21.42
C MET A 17 34.34 -13.80 -20.10
N ASN A 18 35.25 -13.19 -19.33
CA ASN A 18 34.91 -12.49 -18.09
C ASN A 18 33.98 -11.31 -18.37
N HIS A 19 34.21 -10.55 -19.43
CA HIS A 19 33.34 -9.43 -19.80
C HIS A 19 31.94 -9.91 -20.19
N GLN A 20 31.83 -10.96 -20.99
CA GLN A 20 30.56 -11.57 -21.36
C GLN A 20 29.83 -12.13 -20.11
N GLY A 21 30.53 -12.81 -19.23
CA GLY A 21 30.00 -13.32 -17.98
C GLY A 21 29.45 -12.19 -17.07
N GLN A 22 30.18 -11.10 -16.96
CA GLN A 22 29.72 -9.92 -16.19
C GLN A 22 28.52 -9.22 -16.82
N GLN A 23 28.48 -9.14 -18.17
CA GLN A 23 27.32 -8.60 -18.87
C GLN A 23 26.07 -9.49 -18.68
N ALA A 24 26.24 -10.83 -18.79
CA ALA A 24 25.15 -11.77 -18.55
C ALA A 24 24.63 -11.70 -17.10
N ALA A 25 25.53 -11.61 -16.13
CA ALA A 25 25.18 -11.43 -14.72
C ALA A 25 24.43 -10.11 -14.49
N ALA A 26 24.90 -9.01 -15.09
CA ALA A 26 24.22 -7.71 -15.01
C ALA A 26 22.84 -7.73 -15.67
N ALA A 27 22.68 -8.43 -16.80
CA ALA A 27 21.40 -8.61 -17.46
C ALA A 27 20.43 -9.45 -16.61
N ALA A 28 20.90 -10.54 -16.01
CA ALA A 28 20.12 -11.38 -15.10
C ALA A 28 19.67 -10.60 -13.85
N GLN A 29 20.55 -9.78 -13.27
CA GLN A 29 20.19 -8.92 -12.15
C GLN A 29 19.14 -7.87 -12.52
N ARG A 30 19.24 -7.25 -13.70
CA ARG A 30 18.22 -6.31 -14.20
C ARG A 30 16.86 -7.00 -14.39
N ALA A 31 16.84 -8.17 -14.98
CA ALA A 31 15.64 -8.96 -15.17
C ALA A 31 15.00 -9.37 -13.82
N TRP A 32 15.82 -9.78 -12.86
CA TRP A 32 15.35 -10.11 -11.52
C TRP A 32 14.76 -8.89 -10.80
N LYS A 33 15.42 -7.74 -10.87
CA LYS A 33 14.92 -6.48 -10.30
C LYS A 33 13.62 -6.05 -10.94
N TYR A 34 13.53 -6.10 -12.26
CA TYR A 34 12.29 -5.79 -12.97
C TYR A 34 11.13 -6.67 -12.51
N LYS A 35 11.35 -7.98 -12.36
CA LYS A 35 10.35 -8.91 -11.82
C LYS A 35 9.95 -8.56 -10.38
N LYS A 36 10.93 -8.20 -9.55
CA LYS A 36 10.69 -7.78 -8.16
C LYS A 36 9.87 -6.49 -8.10
N ASP A 37 10.23 -5.48 -8.88
CA ASP A 37 9.50 -4.21 -8.94
C ASP A 37 8.07 -4.40 -9.44
N LEU A 38 7.88 -5.28 -10.43
CA LEU A 38 6.56 -5.64 -10.94
C LEU A 38 5.72 -6.34 -9.86
N ALA A 39 6.32 -7.25 -9.10
CA ALA A 39 5.65 -7.92 -7.99
C ALA A 39 5.25 -6.94 -6.87
N ILE A 40 6.12 -5.97 -6.54
CA ILE A 40 5.81 -4.92 -5.57
C ILE A 40 4.64 -4.05 -6.05
N LYS A 41 4.65 -3.63 -7.31
CA LYS A 41 3.57 -2.84 -7.92
C LYS A 41 2.24 -3.61 -7.96
N SER A 42 2.29 -4.89 -8.32
CA SER A 42 1.11 -5.76 -8.33
C SER A 42 0.50 -5.90 -6.92
N ARG A 43 1.35 -6.12 -5.91
CA ARG A 43 0.92 -6.20 -4.51
C ARG A 43 0.30 -4.88 -4.03
N LEU A 44 0.90 -3.75 -4.39
CA LEU A 44 0.37 -2.44 -4.06
C LEU A 44 -1.01 -2.21 -4.71
N ASN A 45 -1.19 -2.57 -5.99
CA ASN A 45 -2.47 -2.48 -6.68
C ASN A 45 -3.55 -3.34 -6.02
N LEU A 46 -3.20 -4.54 -5.54
CA LEU A 46 -4.11 -5.40 -4.80
C LEU A 46 -4.55 -4.73 -3.48
N GLN A 47 -3.62 -4.15 -2.73
CA GLN A 47 -3.91 -3.42 -1.50
C GLN A 47 -4.81 -2.20 -1.75
N TYR A 48 -4.57 -1.45 -2.82
CA TYR A 48 -5.47 -0.36 -3.25
C TYR A 48 -6.87 -0.86 -3.60
N GLY A 49 -6.99 -2.01 -4.28
CA GLY A 49 -8.27 -2.64 -4.56
C GLY A 49 -9.03 -2.99 -3.29
N GLN A 50 -8.36 -3.62 -2.33
CA GLN A 50 -8.94 -3.96 -1.02
C GLN A 50 -9.36 -2.71 -0.23
N ALA A 51 -8.53 -1.66 -0.22
CA ALA A 51 -8.86 -0.41 0.44
C ALA A 51 -10.09 0.27 -0.19
N ARG A 52 -10.20 0.26 -1.53
CA ARG A 52 -11.40 0.78 -2.22
C ARG A 52 -12.66 0.02 -1.84
N GLN A 53 -12.60 -1.30 -1.73
CA GLN A 53 -13.73 -2.10 -1.25
C GLN A 53 -14.09 -1.74 0.19
N ALA A 54 -13.10 -1.63 1.08
CA ALA A 54 -13.33 -1.24 2.47
C ALA A 54 -13.97 0.16 2.60
N PHE A 55 -13.56 1.14 1.76
CA PHE A 55 -14.23 2.45 1.70
C PHE A 55 -15.67 2.36 1.15
N ALA A 56 -15.91 1.52 0.14
CA ALA A 56 -17.27 1.31 -0.37
C ALA A 56 -18.18 0.73 0.72
N ASP A 57 -17.69 -0.26 1.48
CA ASP A 57 -18.41 -0.86 2.61
C ASP A 57 -18.73 0.15 3.71
N THR A 58 -17.76 1.01 4.07
CA THR A 58 -18.00 2.10 5.05
C THR A 58 -19.03 3.08 4.55
N ASN A 59 -19.04 3.43 3.27
CA ASN A 59 -20.04 4.33 2.70
C ASN A 59 -21.45 3.70 2.68
N ILE A 60 -21.56 2.40 2.38
CA ILE A 60 -22.83 1.66 2.48
C ILE A 60 -23.33 1.66 3.92
N MET A 61 -22.43 1.43 4.90
CA MET A 61 -22.82 1.47 6.32
C MET A 61 -23.27 2.88 6.75
N ARG A 62 -22.63 3.95 6.24
CA ARG A 62 -23.09 5.33 6.47
C ARG A 62 -24.47 5.57 5.89
N GLY A 63 -24.72 5.13 4.66
CA GLY A 63 -26.03 5.21 4.03
C GLY A 63 -27.12 4.51 4.88
N ARG A 64 -26.87 3.28 5.31
CA ARG A 64 -27.79 2.53 6.19
C ARG A 64 -28.00 3.24 7.54
N ASN A 65 -26.96 3.80 8.13
CA ASN A 65 -27.06 4.54 9.38
C ASN A 65 -27.95 5.79 9.23
N LEU A 66 -27.87 6.49 8.09
CA LEU A 66 -28.74 7.63 7.79
C LEU A 66 -30.19 7.20 7.61
N GLU A 67 -30.45 6.11 6.92
CA GLU A 67 -31.79 5.51 6.74
C GLU A 67 -32.39 5.13 8.10
N ILE A 68 -31.67 4.38 8.94
CA ILE A 68 -32.10 4.02 10.29
C ILE A 68 -32.39 5.26 11.13
N LYS A 69 -31.59 6.32 11.01
CA LYS A 69 -31.80 7.59 11.72
C LYS A 69 -33.09 8.28 11.25
N ALA A 70 -33.36 8.28 9.95
CA ALA A 70 -34.60 8.83 9.40
C ALA A 70 -35.84 8.05 9.87
N ASP A 71 -35.79 6.72 9.79
CA ASP A 71 -36.88 5.84 10.25
C ASP A 71 -37.15 5.98 11.74
N ALA A 72 -36.10 6.11 12.55
CA ALA A 72 -36.28 6.37 13.98
C ALA A 72 -36.97 7.72 14.25
N GLY A 73 -36.66 8.75 13.47
CA GLY A 73 -37.33 10.06 13.55
C GLY A 73 -38.81 9.96 13.24
N VAL A 74 -39.19 9.25 12.18
CA VAL A 74 -40.59 8.98 11.80
C VAL A 74 -41.30 8.18 12.90
N SER A 75 -40.64 7.13 13.43
CA SER A 75 -41.18 6.30 14.51
C SER A 75 -41.49 7.14 15.78
N VAL A 76 -40.58 8.04 16.16
CA VAL A 76 -40.80 8.95 17.31
C VAL A 76 -41.99 9.89 17.08
N ALA A 77 -42.11 10.42 15.85
CA ALA A 77 -43.25 11.27 15.50
C ALA A 77 -44.58 10.51 15.61
N LEU A 78 -44.63 9.28 15.07
CA LEU A 78 -45.81 8.42 15.15
C LEU A 78 -46.15 8.02 16.59
N GLN A 79 -45.15 7.71 17.42
CA GLN A 79 -45.36 7.40 18.85
C GLN A 79 -45.94 8.59 19.61
N LYS A 80 -45.44 9.82 19.36
CA LYS A 80 -46.00 11.04 19.95
C LYS A 80 -47.45 11.27 19.52
N MET A 81 -47.79 11.06 18.24
CA MET A 81 -49.16 11.19 17.76
C MET A 81 -50.07 10.13 18.39
N LYS A 82 -49.65 8.87 18.49
CA LYS A 82 -50.40 7.80 19.12
C LYS A 82 -50.62 8.08 20.59
N ALA A 83 -49.62 8.55 21.35
CA ALA A 83 -49.77 8.91 22.73
C ALA A 83 -50.77 10.06 22.91
N ALA A 84 -50.72 11.09 22.07
CA ALA A 84 -51.66 12.20 22.11
C ALA A 84 -53.11 11.78 21.75
N SER A 85 -53.27 10.92 20.71
CA SER A 85 -54.60 10.43 20.31
C SER A 85 -55.22 9.49 21.35
N ALA A 86 -54.44 8.59 21.95
CA ALA A 86 -54.90 7.70 23.01
C ALA A 86 -55.41 8.49 24.25
N MET A 87 -54.72 9.57 24.63
CA MET A 87 -55.17 10.42 25.72
C MET A 87 -56.45 11.18 25.38
N LYS A 88 -56.63 11.64 24.16
CA LYS A 88 -57.89 12.25 23.70
C LYS A 88 -59.04 11.25 23.70
N ALA A 89 -58.82 10.02 23.26
CA ALA A 89 -59.85 8.98 23.21
C ALA A 89 -60.26 8.47 24.60
N SER A 90 -59.38 8.50 25.58
CA SER A 90 -59.69 8.05 26.95
C SER A 90 -60.56 9.02 27.75
N GLY A 91 -61.03 10.13 27.17
CA GLY A 91 -61.86 11.11 27.85
C GLY A 91 -61.16 11.86 29.05
N LEU A 92 -59.93 11.52 29.32
CA LEU A 92 -59.13 12.09 30.40
C LEU A 92 -58.57 13.50 30.07
N ALA A 93 -58.99 14.08 28.93
CA ALA A 93 -58.38 15.30 28.35
C ALA A 93 -58.77 16.61 29.09
N GLN A 94 -59.50 16.57 30.21
CA GLN A 94 -60.00 17.80 30.87
C GLN A 94 -59.42 18.05 32.27
N GLY A 95 -58.37 17.37 32.71
CA GLY A 95 -57.77 17.60 34.05
C GLY A 95 -56.24 17.81 34.00
N GLN A 96 -55.70 18.57 34.94
CA GLN A 96 -54.26 18.86 35.08
C GLN A 96 -53.38 17.61 35.18
N SER A 97 -53.92 16.46 35.63
CA SER A 97 -53.18 15.19 35.72
C SER A 97 -52.85 14.55 34.37
N THR A 98 -53.68 14.79 33.32
CA THR A 98 -53.47 14.27 31.97
C THR A 98 -52.34 14.97 31.24
N ASP A 99 -52.17 16.27 31.45
CA ASP A 99 -51.05 17.04 30.92
C ASP A 99 -49.71 16.56 31.50
N GLY A 100 -49.70 16.24 32.81
CA GLY A 100 -48.52 15.65 33.46
C GLY A 100 -48.12 14.31 32.87
N LEU A 101 -49.07 13.40 32.66
CA LEU A 101 -48.87 12.09 32.05
C LEU A 101 -48.40 12.20 30.60
N LEU A 102 -48.99 13.13 29.81
CA LEU A 102 -48.58 13.37 28.43
C LEU A 102 -47.14 13.88 28.38
N ARG A 103 -46.77 14.84 29.23
CA ARG A 103 -45.38 15.33 29.31
C ARG A 103 -44.41 14.22 29.71
N GLN A 104 -44.77 13.39 30.67
CA GLN A 104 -43.95 12.25 31.10
C GLN A 104 -43.74 11.25 29.96
N ALA A 105 -44.80 10.87 29.24
CA ALA A 105 -44.72 9.99 28.09
C ALA A 105 -43.86 10.58 26.96
N GLN A 106 -44.03 11.88 26.66
CA GLN A 106 -43.20 12.58 25.67
C GLN A 106 -41.73 12.66 26.09
N ASN A 107 -41.46 12.92 27.38
CA ASN A 107 -40.09 12.93 27.89
C ASN A 107 -39.42 11.57 27.81
N THR A 108 -40.14 10.48 28.10
CA THR A 108 -39.60 9.12 27.96
C THR A 108 -39.27 8.77 26.49
N ILE A 109 -40.17 9.15 25.56
CA ILE A 109 -39.92 8.98 24.13
C ILE A 109 -38.69 9.79 23.67
N LEU A 110 -38.57 11.04 24.12
CA LEU A 110 -37.43 11.91 23.81
C LEU A 110 -36.11 11.39 24.39
N GLN A 111 -36.13 10.90 25.65
CA GLN A 111 -34.95 10.30 26.27
C GLN A 111 -34.45 9.07 25.49
N GLY A 112 -35.39 8.18 25.09
CA GLY A 112 -35.08 7.03 24.23
C GLY A 112 -34.47 7.45 22.89
N HIS A 113 -35.07 8.47 22.26
CA HIS A 113 -34.55 9.01 21.00
C HIS A 113 -33.18 9.65 21.15
N ASN A 114 -32.95 10.44 22.20
CA ASN A 114 -31.65 11.04 22.46
C ASN A 114 -30.54 9.98 22.70
N LYS A 115 -30.89 8.91 23.43
CA LYS A 115 -29.98 7.77 23.61
C LYS A 115 -29.65 7.11 22.27
N PHE A 116 -30.66 6.87 21.44
CA PHE A 116 -30.48 6.32 20.09
C PHE A 116 -29.58 7.23 19.22
N LEU A 117 -29.80 8.56 19.24
CA LEU A 117 -28.96 9.51 18.49
C LEU A 117 -27.50 9.46 18.94
N LYS A 118 -27.23 9.38 20.25
CA LYS A 118 -25.87 9.19 20.76
C LYS A 118 -25.22 7.88 20.25
N ASP A 119 -25.97 6.79 20.24
CA ASP A 119 -25.47 5.52 19.73
C ASP A 119 -25.14 5.61 18.23
N MET A 120 -25.96 6.36 17.46
CA MET A 120 -25.69 6.60 16.03
C MET A 120 -24.48 7.50 15.79
N GLU A 121 -24.25 8.51 16.64
CA GLU A 121 -23.03 9.34 16.59
C GLU A 121 -21.77 8.54 16.92
N MET A 122 -21.82 7.65 17.90
CA MET A 122 -20.71 6.74 18.20
C MET A 122 -20.41 5.82 17.01
N ARG A 123 -21.42 5.27 16.36
CA ARG A 123 -21.24 4.45 15.14
C ARG A 123 -20.64 5.25 13.99
N ALA A 124 -21.06 6.50 13.79
CA ALA A 124 -20.49 7.38 12.78
C ALA A 124 -19.00 7.66 13.05
N SER A 125 -18.65 7.96 14.31
CA SER A 125 -17.25 8.16 14.73
C SER A 125 -16.40 6.91 14.53
N GLN A 126 -16.94 5.70 14.75
CA GLN A 126 -16.25 4.44 14.48
C GLN A 126 -15.98 4.24 12.99
N LEU A 127 -16.92 4.63 12.12
CA LEU A 127 -16.71 4.57 10.67
C LEU A 127 -15.66 5.57 10.21
N ASP A 128 -15.63 6.79 10.78
CA ASP A 128 -14.60 7.78 10.47
C ASP A 128 -13.21 7.34 10.94
N TYR A 129 -13.13 6.68 12.10
CA TYR A 129 -11.88 6.07 12.57
C TYR A 129 -11.40 4.99 11.61
N ARG A 130 -12.30 4.11 11.18
CA ARG A 130 -11.99 3.04 10.21
C ARG A 130 -11.49 3.59 8.88
N ASP A 131 -12.07 4.67 8.37
CA ASP A 131 -11.62 5.32 7.14
C ASP A 131 -10.19 5.88 7.28
N ARG A 132 -9.89 6.51 8.43
CA ARG A 132 -8.52 6.98 8.72
C ARG A 132 -7.52 5.83 8.80
N GLU A 133 -7.90 4.73 9.41
CA GLU A 133 -7.07 3.51 9.49
C GLU A 133 -6.78 2.94 8.10
N ILE A 134 -7.79 2.87 7.21
CA ILE A 134 -7.63 2.45 5.82
C ILE A 134 -6.66 3.40 5.10
N GLN A 135 -6.82 4.72 5.24
CA GLN A 135 -5.93 5.71 4.64
C GLN A 135 -4.49 5.55 5.12
N GLN A 136 -4.27 5.47 6.43
CA GLN A 136 -2.94 5.25 7.00
C GLN A 136 -2.30 3.95 6.51
N GLY A 137 -3.08 2.87 6.43
CA GLY A 137 -2.64 1.60 5.88
C GLY A 137 -2.18 1.71 4.42
N MET A 138 -2.91 2.46 3.59
CA MET A 138 -2.54 2.74 2.19
C MET A 138 -1.26 3.57 2.09
N ASP A 139 -1.14 4.63 2.89
CA ASP A 139 0.04 5.50 2.90
C ASP A 139 1.30 4.72 3.31
N MET A 140 1.20 3.90 4.36
CA MET A 140 2.29 3.02 4.79
C MET A 140 2.65 1.98 3.72
N ALA A 141 1.67 1.38 3.06
CA ALA A 141 1.90 0.44 1.98
C ALA A 141 2.63 1.10 0.80
N PHE A 142 2.23 2.32 0.44
CA PHE A 142 2.88 3.11 -0.61
C PHE A 142 4.32 3.49 -0.25
N LEU A 143 4.56 3.99 0.96
CA LEU A 143 5.89 4.36 1.43
C LEU A 143 6.83 3.14 1.47
N ASN A 144 6.34 2.00 1.95
CA ASN A 144 7.10 0.75 1.96
C ASN A 144 7.43 0.25 0.55
N ALA A 145 6.46 0.30 -0.37
CA ALA A 145 6.69 -0.05 -1.77
C ALA A 145 7.73 0.87 -2.42
N LYS A 146 7.62 2.19 -2.21
CA LYS A 146 8.58 3.18 -2.69
C LYS A 146 9.98 2.95 -2.14
N ALA A 147 10.12 2.67 -0.84
CA ALA A 147 11.41 2.38 -0.21
C ALA A 147 12.04 1.09 -0.78
N GLN A 148 11.24 0.04 -0.99
CA GLN A 148 11.72 -1.22 -1.57
C GLN A 148 12.18 -1.06 -3.03
N ILE A 149 11.50 -0.24 -3.83
CA ILE A 149 11.88 0.06 -5.22
C ILE A 149 13.14 0.96 -5.23
N ALA A 150 13.19 1.99 -4.39
CA ALA A 150 14.34 2.91 -4.32
C ALA A 150 15.61 2.25 -3.80
N GLY A 151 15.52 1.27 -2.89
CA GLY A 151 16.66 0.52 -2.35
C GLY A 151 17.31 -0.44 -3.37
N THR A 152 16.73 -0.61 -4.56
CA THR A 152 17.28 -1.44 -5.63
C THR A 152 18.13 -0.59 -6.58
N SER A 153 19.43 -0.38 -6.29
CA SER A 153 20.35 0.21 -7.27
C SER A 153 20.61 -0.76 -8.43
N TYR A 154 20.55 -0.27 -9.67
CA TYR A 154 20.95 -1.07 -10.84
C TYR A 154 22.46 -1.16 -10.91
N GLN A 155 23.04 -2.36 -10.84
CA GLN A 155 24.44 -2.56 -11.21
C GLN A 155 24.58 -2.36 -12.72
N LYS A 156 25.37 -1.37 -13.12
CA LYS A 156 25.78 -1.23 -14.53
C LYS A 156 26.81 -2.32 -14.79
N GLY A 157 26.58 -3.14 -15.82
CA GLY A 157 27.61 -4.06 -16.30
C GLY A 157 28.85 -3.28 -16.78
N PRO A 158 30.03 -3.93 -16.84
CA PRO A 158 31.25 -3.29 -17.33
C PRO A 158 31.02 -2.78 -18.76
N GLY A 159 31.32 -1.51 -18.97
CA GLY A 159 31.25 -0.88 -20.29
C GLY A 159 32.44 -1.30 -21.18
N ILE A 160 32.43 -0.88 -22.46
CA ILE A 160 33.49 -1.06 -23.39
C ILE A 160 34.87 -0.61 -22.83
N MET A 161 34.87 0.40 -21.99
CA MET A 161 36.08 0.90 -21.32
C MET A 161 36.70 -0.12 -20.35
N GLY A 162 35.87 -0.92 -19.65
CA GLY A 162 36.36 -2.03 -18.81
C GLY A 162 37.00 -3.16 -19.60
N LEU A 163 36.46 -3.44 -20.77
CA LEU A 163 37.05 -4.41 -21.70
C LEU A 163 38.41 -3.90 -22.22
N ALA A 164 38.49 -2.64 -22.66
CA ALA A 164 39.70 -2.01 -23.13
C ALA A 164 40.81 -1.98 -22.06
N MET A 165 40.47 -1.66 -20.80
CA MET A 165 41.43 -1.72 -19.69
C MET A 165 41.92 -3.15 -19.41
N GLY A 166 41.06 -4.15 -19.44
CA GLY A 166 41.45 -5.54 -19.22
C GLY A 166 42.38 -6.09 -20.33
N LEU A 167 42.12 -5.71 -21.57
CA LEU A 167 43.02 -6.06 -22.70
C LEU A 167 44.35 -5.32 -22.62
N GLY A 168 44.34 -4.04 -22.17
CA GLY A 168 45.55 -3.25 -21.98
C GLY A 168 46.47 -3.80 -20.87
N GLN A 169 45.87 -4.23 -19.74
CA GLN A 169 46.62 -4.91 -18.68
C GLN A 169 47.24 -6.22 -19.13
N GLY A 170 46.45 -7.04 -19.86
CA GLY A 170 46.96 -8.28 -20.44
C GLY A 170 48.15 -8.08 -21.38
N TYR A 171 48.14 -7.01 -22.17
CA TYR A 171 49.28 -6.65 -23.03
C TYR A 171 50.52 -6.25 -22.20
N MET A 172 50.36 -5.47 -21.14
CA MET A 172 51.47 -5.06 -20.26
C MET A 172 52.06 -6.27 -19.53
N ASP A 173 51.22 -7.18 -19.01
CA ASP A 173 51.67 -8.37 -18.31
C ASP A 173 52.41 -9.34 -19.24
N ALA A 174 51.93 -9.50 -20.49
CA ALA A 174 52.61 -10.33 -21.51
C ALA A 174 53.96 -9.75 -21.89
N LYS A 175 54.08 -8.41 -22.02
CA LYS A 175 55.35 -7.74 -22.35
C LYS A 175 56.35 -7.82 -21.18
N ALA A 176 55.88 -7.76 -19.95
CA ALA A 176 56.72 -7.94 -18.76
C ALA A 176 57.24 -9.37 -18.62
N PHE A 177 56.44 -10.37 -19.03
CA PHE A 177 56.85 -11.77 -19.07
C PHE A 177 57.92 -12.01 -20.14
N ASP A 178 57.76 -11.45 -21.33
CA ASP A 178 58.71 -11.59 -22.45
C ASP A 178 60.06 -11.00 -22.09
N ALA A 179 60.08 -9.80 -21.47
CA ALA A 179 61.31 -9.15 -20.98
C ALA A 179 62.01 -9.95 -19.87
N LYS A 180 61.28 -10.75 -19.09
CA LYS A 180 61.85 -11.61 -18.06
C LYS A 180 62.49 -12.88 -18.64
N MET A 181 61.90 -13.43 -19.71
CA MET A 181 62.41 -14.59 -20.38
C MET A 181 63.68 -14.28 -21.23
N ASP A 182 63.77 -13.08 -21.81
CA ASP A 182 64.95 -12.62 -22.55
C ASP A 182 66.15 -12.29 -21.63
N GLY A 183 65.91 -11.95 -20.35
CA GLY A 183 66.94 -11.65 -19.35
C GLY A 183 67.61 -12.86 -18.71
N ASP A 184 67.03 -14.07 -18.82
CA ASP A 184 67.58 -15.28 -18.19
C ASP A 184 68.53 -16.10 -19.08
N TRP A 185 68.84 -15.64 -20.32
CA TRP A 185 69.70 -16.33 -21.30
C TRP A 185 70.93 -15.51 -21.67
N SER A 186 71.33 -14.48 -20.93
CA SER A 186 72.59 -13.72 -21.06
C SER A 186 73.42 -13.86 -19.75
#